data_c866a7cfcab1bd599aee34438caeb9a4
#
_entry.id   c866a7cfcab1bd599aee34438caeb9a4
#
_cell.length_a   1.000
_cell.length_b   1.000
_cell.length_c   1.000
_cell.angle_alpha   90.00
_cell.angle_beta   90.00
_cell.angle_gamma   90.00
#
_symmetry.space_group_name_H-M   'P 1'
#
loop_
_entity.id
_entity.type
_entity.pdbx_description
1 polymer ?
#
loop_
_entity_poly.entity_id
_entity_poly.type
_entity_poly.pdbx_seq_one_letter_code
_entity_poly.pdbx_strand_id
1 'polypeptide(L)'
;MPYGSWINDLPTAFFMVVHIAAFTLGAGFAWLAFKRELALLGTAFSLFAAAELTYMTYHLDWTVFLFAHTISEVLDLVAFILVFAAATQRATRSAGALVAA
;
A
#
# COMPACT_ATOMS: atom_id res chain seq x y z
N MET A 1 14.88 27.37 -6.54
CA MET A 1 14.01 26.46 -5.78
C MET A 1 13.75 25.22 -6.62
N PRO A 2 13.81 24.02 -6.04
CA PRO A 2 13.42 22.82 -6.78
C PRO A 2 11.95 22.88 -7.19
N TYR A 3 11.65 22.29 -8.34
CA TYR A 3 10.25 22.23 -8.78
C TYR A 3 9.38 21.44 -7.79
N GLY A 4 8.19 21.95 -7.53
CA GLY A 4 7.25 21.29 -6.63
C GLY A 4 7.37 21.71 -5.18
N SER A 5 8.29 22.61 -4.86
CA SER A 5 8.48 23.06 -3.47
C SER A 5 7.22 23.72 -2.88
N TRP A 6 6.31 24.20 -3.75
CA TRP A 6 5.03 24.78 -3.31
C TRP A 6 4.18 23.80 -2.49
N ILE A 7 4.41 22.49 -2.65
CA ILE A 7 3.63 21.49 -1.90
C ILE A 7 3.89 21.60 -0.39
N ASN A 8 5.04 22.15 0.01
CA ASN A 8 5.37 22.35 1.41
C ASN A 8 4.47 23.41 2.07
N ASP A 9 3.79 24.23 1.27
CA ASP A 9 2.89 25.27 1.77
C ASP A 9 1.48 24.73 2.01
N LEU A 10 1.21 23.49 1.63
CA LEU A 10 -0.10 22.89 1.87
C LEU A 10 -0.26 22.54 3.36
N PRO A 11 -1.48 22.66 3.90
CA PRO A 11 -1.69 22.36 5.32
C PRO A 11 -1.54 20.87 5.61
N THR A 12 -1.15 20.55 6.84
CA THR A 12 -1.06 19.17 7.30
C THR A 12 -2.34 18.39 7.07
N ALA A 13 -3.50 19.05 7.22
CA ALA A 13 -4.79 18.42 7.00
C ALA A 13 -4.93 17.85 5.59
N PHE A 14 -4.37 18.52 4.58
CA PHE A 14 -4.40 18.01 3.20
C PHE A 14 -3.73 16.64 3.11
N PHE A 15 -2.51 16.53 3.65
CA PHE A 15 -1.74 15.28 3.61
C PHE A 15 -2.43 14.19 4.42
N MET A 16 -2.99 14.55 5.57
CA MET A 16 -3.70 13.60 6.42
C MET A 16 -4.92 13.03 5.72
N VAL A 17 -5.69 13.86 5.01
CA VAL A 17 -6.87 13.39 4.26
C VAL A 17 -6.45 12.40 3.17
N VAL A 18 -5.38 12.69 2.43
CA VAL A 18 -4.87 11.79 1.39
C VAL A 18 -4.46 10.43 1.99
N HIS A 19 -3.69 10.45 3.06
CA HIS A 19 -3.21 9.21 3.68
C HIS A 19 -4.33 8.43 4.37
N ILE A 20 -5.29 9.12 4.99
CA ILE A 20 -6.45 8.45 5.60
C ILE A 20 -7.30 7.77 4.50
N ALA A 21 -7.51 8.44 3.38
CA ALA A 21 -8.25 7.86 2.26
C ALA A 21 -7.52 6.62 1.72
N ALA A 22 -6.21 6.72 1.49
CA ALA A 22 -5.40 5.61 1.00
C ALA A 22 -5.38 4.45 2.00
N PHE A 23 -5.23 4.75 3.30
CA PHE A 23 -5.29 3.74 4.35
C PHE A 23 -6.63 3.03 4.37
N THR A 24 -7.73 3.78 4.29
CA THR A 24 -9.08 3.21 4.32
C THR A 24 -9.31 2.28 3.14
N LEU A 25 -8.88 2.68 1.94
CA LEU A 25 -8.99 1.83 0.75
C LEU A 25 -8.12 0.57 0.89
N GLY A 26 -6.88 0.72 1.34
CA GLY A 26 -5.98 -0.40 1.54
C GLY A 26 -6.51 -1.39 2.57
N ALA A 27 -6.97 -0.90 3.71
CA ALA A 27 -7.52 -1.74 4.77
C ALA A 27 -8.82 -2.43 4.31
N GLY A 28 -9.67 -1.71 3.60
CA GLY A 28 -10.92 -2.27 3.07
C GLY A 28 -10.67 -3.36 2.04
N PHE A 29 -9.73 -3.14 1.12
CA PHE A 29 -9.36 -4.15 0.13
C PHE A 29 -8.66 -5.35 0.79
N ALA A 30 -7.84 -5.12 1.82
CA ALA A 30 -7.22 -6.21 2.58
C ALA A 30 -8.29 -7.10 3.23
N TRP A 31 -9.26 -6.48 3.89
CA TRP A 31 -10.37 -7.21 4.51
C TRP A 31 -11.15 -8.03 3.48
N LEU A 32 -11.47 -7.39 2.34
CA LEU A 32 -12.22 -8.07 1.28
C LEU A 32 -11.41 -9.23 0.68
N ALA A 33 -10.11 -9.03 0.47
CA ALA A 33 -9.24 -10.06 -0.07
C ALA A 33 -9.15 -11.27 0.88
N PHE A 34 -8.95 -11.04 2.17
CA PHE A 34 -8.93 -12.13 3.15
C PHE A 34 -10.28 -12.85 3.24
N LYS A 35 -11.37 -12.11 3.16
CA LYS A 35 -12.72 -12.69 3.16
C LYS A 35 -12.92 -13.63 1.96
N ARG A 36 -12.26 -13.35 0.85
CA ARG A 36 -12.33 -14.16 -0.37
C ARG A 36 -11.19 -15.19 -0.46
N GLU A 37 -10.48 -15.40 0.63
CA GLU A 37 -9.38 -16.36 0.71
C GLU A 37 -8.21 -16.04 -0.22
N LEU A 38 -8.00 -14.76 -0.51
CA LEU A 38 -6.89 -14.27 -1.34
C LEU A 38 -5.79 -13.75 -0.41
N ALA A 39 -5.09 -14.66 0.25
CA ALA A 39 -4.14 -14.32 1.33
C ALA A 39 -2.99 -13.42 0.86
N LEU A 40 -2.45 -13.66 -0.34
CA LEU A 40 -1.35 -12.84 -0.85
C LEU A 40 -1.81 -11.39 -1.08
N LEU A 41 -2.97 -11.22 -1.69
CA LEU A 41 -3.53 -9.88 -1.91
C LEU A 41 -3.92 -9.21 -0.60
N GLY A 42 -4.49 -9.96 0.34
CA GLY A 42 -4.81 -9.43 1.66
C GLY A 42 -3.58 -8.93 2.39
N THR A 43 -2.49 -9.69 2.34
CA THR A 43 -1.22 -9.29 2.93
C THR A 43 -0.65 -8.07 2.24
N ALA A 44 -0.68 -8.03 0.90
CA ALA A 44 -0.18 -6.88 0.14
C ALA A 44 -0.92 -5.59 0.50
N PHE A 45 -2.25 -5.62 0.53
CA PHE A 45 -3.03 -4.43 0.90
C PHE A 45 -2.85 -4.03 2.35
N SER A 46 -2.63 -5.01 3.25
CA SER A 46 -2.32 -4.72 4.65
C SER A 46 -0.98 -3.99 4.78
N LEU A 47 0.04 -4.39 4.03
CA LEU A 47 1.33 -3.71 4.01
C LEU A 47 1.21 -2.31 3.42
N PHE A 48 0.42 -2.13 2.38
CA PHE A 48 0.15 -0.82 1.82
C PHE A 48 -0.52 0.09 2.87
N ALA A 49 -1.52 -0.42 3.59
CA ALA A 49 -2.19 0.34 4.64
C ALA A 49 -1.19 0.72 5.75
N ALA A 50 -0.30 -0.20 6.13
CA ALA A 50 0.74 0.08 7.13
C ALA A 50 1.71 1.17 6.64
N ALA A 51 2.04 1.19 5.35
CA ALA A 51 2.88 2.23 4.77
C ALA A 51 2.19 3.60 4.90
N GLU A 52 0.90 3.67 4.65
CA GLU A 52 0.15 4.93 4.80
C GLU A 52 0.11 5.40 6.24
N LEU A 53 -0.06 4.48 7.20
CA LEU A 53 0.03 4.83 8.63
C LEU A 53 1.40 5.42 8.97
N THR A 54 2.47 4.85 8.42
CA THR A 54 3.82 5.32 8.65
C THR A 54 4.01 6.75 8.14
N TYR A 55 3.49 7.07 6.95
CA TYR A 55 3.51 8.44 6.44
C TYR A 55 2.73 9.40 7.33
N MET A 56 1.61 8.96 7.88
CA MET A 56 0.83 9.80 8.80
C MET A 56 1.65 10.18 10.05
N THR A 57 2.49 9.28 10.55
CA THR A 57 3.35 9.60 11.70
C THR A 57 4.32 10.73 11.39
N TYR A 58 4.83 10.80 10.17
CA TYR A 58 5.67 11.92 9.76
C TYR A 58 4.89 13.25 9.73
N HIS A 59 3.69 13.24 9.15
CA HIS A 59 2.88 14.45 9.06
C HIS A 59 2.38 14.94 10.42
N LEU A 60 2.36 14.06 11.42
CA LEU A 60 2.03 14.42 12.81
C LEU A 60 3.26 14.80 13.63
N ASP A 61 4.43 14.90 12.98
CA ASP A 61 5.71 15.23 13.64
C ASP A 61 6.16 14.19 14.68
N TRP A 62 5.68 12.95 14.56
CA TRP A 62 6.10 11.85 15.44
C TRP A 62 7.38 11.19 14.95
N THR A 63 7.66 11.26 13.65
CA THR A 63 8.84 10.69 13.02
C THR A 63 9.43 11.68 12.03
N VAL A 64 10.70 11.48 11.67
CA VAL A 64 11.34 12.28 10.63
C VAL A 64 11.01 11.71 9.26
N PHE A 65 11.06 12.57 8.22
CA PHE A 65 10.68 12.20 6.86
C PHE A 65 11.46 10.99 6.36
N LEU A 66 12.78 10.98 6.54
CA LEU A 66 13.60 9.90 5.99
C LEU A 66 13.23 8.55 6.58
N PHE A 67 12.89 8.50 7.87
CA PHE A 67 12.43 7.26 8.51
C PHE A 67 11.09 6.82 7.90
N ALA A 68 10.11 7.71 7.88
CA ALA A 68 8.78 7.38 7.37
C ALA A 68 8.83 6.98 5.89
N HIS A 69 9.58 7.72 5.09
CA HIS A 69 9.74 7.44 3.67
C HIS A 69 10.38 6.08 3.42
N THR A 70 11.47 5.78 4.12
CA THR A 70 12.19 4.51 3.94
C THR A 70 11.34 3.32 4.34
N ILE A 71 10.70 3.38 5.50
CA ILE A 71 9.84 2.28 5.97
C ILE A 71 8.67 2.09 5.02
N SER A 72 8.02 3.17 4.60
CA SER A 72 6.88 3.10 3.68
C SER A 72 7.29 2.51 2.32
N GLU A 73 8.45 2.90 1.80
CA GLU A 73 8.95 2.37 0.53
C GLU A 73 9.24 0.88 0.61
N VAL A 74 9.83 0.42 1.72
CA VAL A 74 10.09 -1.02 1.92
C VAL A 74 8.76 -1.78 1.99
N LEU A 75 7.80 -1.27 2.75
CA LEU A 75 6.48 -1.92 2.85
C LEU A 75 5.78 -1.98 1.49
N ASP A 76 5.81 -0.89 0.74
CA ASP A 76 5.20 -0.83 -0.59
C ASP A 76 5.91 -1.75 -1.57
N LEU A 77 7.23 -1.85 -1.49
CA LEU A 77 8.00 -2.75 -2.34
C LEU A 77 7.60 -4.21 -2.10
N VAL A 78 7.52 -4.62 -0.83
CA VAL A 78 7.08 -5.97 -0.49
C VAL A 78 5.63 -6.19 -0.94
N ALA A 79 4.75 -5.21 -0.71
CA ALA A 79 3.37 -5.29 -1.16
C ALA A 79 3.27 -5.49 -2.67
N PHE A 80 4.05 -4.74 -3.43
CA PHE A 80 4.09 -4.84 -4.89
C PHE A 80 4.53 -6.23 -5.35
N ILE A 81 5.57 -6.78 -4.72
CA ILE A 81 6.05 -8.14 -5.00
C ILE A 81 4.94 -9.16 -4.74
N LEU A 82 4.20 -9.01 -3.63
CA LEU A 82 3.11 -9.93 -3.30
C LEU A 82 1.95 -9.82 -4.30
N VAL A 83 1.64 -8.62 -4.79
CA VAL A 83 0.63 -8.44 -5.84
C VAL A 83 1.05 -9.18 -7.11
N PHE A 84 2.31 -9.03 -7.51
CA PHE A 84 2.84 -9.73 -8.67
C PHE A 84 2.78 -11.25 -8.48
N ALA A 85 3.18 -11.73 -7.31
CA ALA A 85 3.11 -13.16 -7.00
C ALA A 85 1.67 -13.68 -7.07
N ALA A 86 0.71 -12.92 -6.54
CA ALA A 86 -0.69 -13.29 -6.58
C ALA A 86 -1.20 -13.36 -8.03
N ALA A 87 -0.85 -12.38 -8.85
CA ALA A 87 -1.25 -12.34 -10.26
C ALA A 87 -0.67 -13.51 -11.04
N THR A 88 0.62 -13.80 -10.83
CA THR A 88 1.31 -14.92 -11.47
C THR A 88 0.70 -16.26 -11.06
N GLN A 89 0.44 -16.44 -9.77
CA GLN A 89 -0.18 -17.66 -9.25
C GLN A 89 -1.55 -17.88 -9.87
N ARG A 90 -2.35 -16.82 -9.97
CA ARG A 90 -3.69 -16.88 -10.55
C ARG A 90 -3.63 -17.24 -12.06
N ALA A 91 -2.71 -16.61 -12.79
CA ALA A 91 -2.52 -16.89 -14.21
C ALA A 91 -2.09 -18.34 -14.43
N THR A 92 -1.18 -18.86 -13.62
CA THR A 92 -0.71 -20.24 -13.68
C THR A 92 -1.85 -21.23 -13.42
N ARG A 93 -2.68 -20.96 -12.41
CA ARG A 93 -3.85 -21.80 -12.12
C ARG A 93 -4.84 -21.81 -13.27
N SER A 94 -5.12 -20.66 -13.87
CA SER A 94 -6.03 -20.55 -15.01
C SER A 94 -5.50 -21.31 -16.20
N ALA A 95 -4.20 -21.20 -16.50
CA ALA A 95 -3.58 -21.96 -17.59
C ALA A 95 -3.65 -23.46 -17.32
N GLY A 96 -3.37 -23.89 -16.09
CA GLY A 96 -3.47 -25.30 -15.70
C GLY A 96 -4.88 -25.85 -15.84
N ALA A 97 -5.90 -25.08 -15.48
CA ALA A 97 -7.30 -25.47 -15.62
C ALA A 97 -7.69 -25.65 -17.10
N LEU A 98 -7.20 -24.77 -17.98
CA LEU A 98 -7.45 -24.88 -19.41
C LEU A 98 -6.81 -26.12 -19.99
N VAL A 99 -5.60 -26.46 -19.57
CA VAL A 99 -4.89 -27.65 -20.04
C VAL A 99 -5.56 -28.94 -19.52
N ALA A 100 -6.05 -28.90 -18.29
CA ALA A 100 -6.71 -30.07 -17.69
C ALA A 100 -8.12 -30.33 -18.23
N ALA A 101 -8.75 -29.29 -18.79
CA ALA A 101 -10.07 -29.46 -19.41
C ALA A 101 -9.95 -30.13 -20.78
#